data_0d4bdcd65757b3f904bbb0e2d7a6e6f9
#
_entry.id   0d4bdcd65757b3f904bbb0e2d7a6e6f9
#
_cell.length_a   1.000
_cell.length_b   1.000
_cell.length_c   1.000
_cell.angle_alpha   90.00
_cell.angle_beta   90.00
_cell.angle_gamma   90.00
#
_symmetry.space_group_name_H-M   'P 1'
#
loop_
_entity.id
_entity.type
_entity.pdbx_description
1 polymer ?
#
loop_
_entity_poly.entity_id
_entity_poly.type
_entity_poly.pdbx_seq_one_letter_code
_entity_poly.pdbx_strand_id
1 'polypeptide(L)'
;YYLSKKFNITNIAVVEKGWLGSGNIGRNTTIIRSNYLLPQNQPFYEFSLKLWENLEQELNYNSMVSQRGVLNIFHSDSQRDAFVRRGNAMLMSGADASLLGVNKLKKLVPFLDFQNSRFPIKGGLWQPRGGTVRHDAVAWGYAKEADSRGVDIIENCEVTNFLVKNGRCYGVETTRGTIQSKKVGVCVAGSSSKVMGKIGISLPIESHVLQAFVSEGLKPLIPGVITFGAGHFYVSQSNKGGLVFGGDIDGYNSYAQRGNLPVIE
;
A
#
# COMPACT_ATOMS: atom_id res chain seq x y z
N TYR A 1 16.52 -4.82 -5.49
CA TYR A 1 16.47 -6.26 -5.28
C TYR A 1 16.27 -7.01 -6.61
N TYR A 2 15.14 -6.86 -7.30
CA TYR A 2 14.86 -7.65 -8.52
C TYR A 2 15.85 -7.41 -9.67
N LEU A 3 16.40 -6.21 -9.81
CA LEU A 3 17.45 -5.94 -10.80
C LEU A 3 18.71 -6.74 -10.51
N SER A 4 19.13 -6.81 -9.26
CA SER A 4 20.29 -7.61 -8.87
C SER A 4 20.02 -9.11 -8.96
N LYS A 5 18.85 -9.56 -8.45
CA LYS A 5 18.52 -11.00 -8.43
C LYS A 5 18.28 -11.60 -9.82
N LYS A 6 17.46 -10.92 -10.65
CA LYS A 6 17.01 -11.49 -11.93
C LYS A 6 17.93 -11.18 -13.10
N PHE A 7 18.64 -10.05 -13.03
CA PHE A 7 19.43 -9.56 -14.16
C PHE A 7 20.93 -9.41 -13.83
N ASN A 8 21.32 -9.77 -12.62
CA ASN A 8 22.71 -9.64 -12.13
C ASN A 8 23.28 -8.22 -12.29
N ILE A 9 22.42 -7.19 -12.18
CA ILE A 9 22.82 -5.79 -12.19
C ILE A 9 23.09 -5.39 -10.74
N THR A 10 24.36 -5.23 -10.38
CA THR A 10 24.79 -4.95 -9.00
C THR A 10 25.35 -3.54 -8.84
N ASN A 11 25.82 -2.89 -9.91
CA ASN A 11 26.26 -1.50 -9.86
C ASN A 11 25.05 -0.56 -9.78
N ILE A 12 24.38 -0.57 -8.63
CA ILE A 12 23.15 0.18 -8.34
C ILE A 12 23.34 0.92 -7.02
N ALA A 13 22.98 2.21 -7.00
CA ALA A 13 22.80 2.95 -5.76
C ALA A 13 21.32 3.30 -5.57
N VAL A 14 20.76 2.98 -4.40
CA VAL A 14 19.44 3.44 -3.94
C VAL A 14 19.68 4.65 -3.03
N VAL A 15 19.18 5.80 -3.45
CA VAL A 15 19.37 7.06 -2.71
C VAL A 15 18.06 7.42 -2.01
N GLU A 16 18.10 7.51 -0.69
CA GLU A 16 16.95 7.81 0.17
C GLU A 16 17.19 9.14 0.90
N LYS A 17 16.21 10.04 0.78
CA LYS A 17 16.26 11.36 1.43
C LYS A 17 16.35 11.28 2.95
N GLY A 18 15.59 10.38 3.56
CA GLY A 18 15.56 10.13 4.99
C GLY A 18 16.22 8.80 5.33
N TRP A 19 15.55 8.03 6.13
CA TRP A 19 15.95 6.67 6.48
C TRP A 19 15.07 5.63 5.78
N LEU A 20 15.52 4.41 5.73
CA LEU A 20 14.80 3.30 5.12
C LEU A 20 13.41 3.13 5.73
N GLY A 21 12.38 3.31 4.91
CA GLY A 21 10.99 3.28 5.37
C GLY A 21 10.41 4.65 5.77
N SER A 22 11.15 5.74 5.68
CA SER A 22 10.67 7.08 6.05
C SER A 22 9.59 7.65 5.14
N GLY A 23 9.49 7.15 3.91
CA GLY A 23 8.51 7.57 2.92
C GLY A 23 7.14 6.88 3.06
N ASN A 24 6.43 6.75 1.95
CA ASN A 24 5.07 6.17 1.90
C ASN A 24 5.01 4.73 2.42
N ILE A 25 6.09 3.96 2.29
CA ILE A 25 6.11 2.59 2.80
C ILE A 25 5.97 2.54 4.34
N GLY A 26 6.52 3.49 5.06
CA GLY A 26 6.39 3.59 6.51
C GLY A 26 5.12 4.30 6.99
N ARG A 27 4.26 4.74 6.07
CA ARG A 27 3.05 5.53 6.36
C ARG A 27 1.80 4.98 5.71
N ASN A 28 1.73 3.70 5.52
CA ASN A 28 0.56 3.04 4.94
C ASN A 28 -0.11 2.13 5.97
N THR A 29 -1.31 1.68 5.64
CA THR A 29 -2.13 0.85 6.51
C THR A 29 -1.95 -0.65 6.25
N THR A 30 -0.91 -1.00 5.51
CA THR A 30 -0.40 -2.37 5.36
C THR A 30 -1.34 -3.36 4.66
N ILE A 31 -2.42 -2.92 4.05
CA ILE A 31 -3.42 -3.80 3.43
C ILE A 31 -2.90 -4.35 2.11
N ILE A 32 -2.88 -5.67 1.97
CA ILE A 32 -2.59 -6.38 0.72
C ILE A 32 -3.87 -7.03 0.20
N ARG A 33 -4.16 -6.87 -1.09
CA ARG A 33 -5.38 -7.36 -1.70
C ARG A 33 -5.32 -7.31 -3.22
N SER A 34 -6.19 -8.06 -3.89
CA SER A 34 -6.40 -7.99 -5.35
C SER A 34 -7.88 -7.74 -5.73
N ASN A 35 -8.69 -7.22 -4.81
CA ASN A 35 -10.13 -7.02 -4.97
C ASN A 35 -10.47 -5.75 -5.79
N TYR A 36 -9.97 -5.66 -7.00
CA TYR A 36 -10.19 -4.53 -7.91
C TYR A 36 -11.22 -4.88 -9.00
N LEU A 37 -11.93 -3.85 -9.49
CA LEU A 37 -12.96 -4.01 -10.51
C LEU A 37 -12.41 -3.94 -11.95
N LEU A 38 -11.46 -3.03 -12.17
CA LEU A 38 -11.02 -2.72 -13.53
C LEU A 38 -10.14 -3.84 -14.11
N PRO A 39 -10.43 -4.34 -15.31
CA PRO A 39 -9.68 -5.43 -15.93
C PRO A 39 -8.18 -5.15 -16.08
N GLN A 40 -7.79 -3.90 -16.26
CA GLN A 40 -6.39 -3.51 -16.37
C GLN A 40 -5.64 -3.61 -15.04
N ASN A 41 -6.32 -3.35 -13.93
CA ASN A 41 -5.74 -3.37 -12.60
C ASN A 41 -5.71 -4.79 -12.00
N GLN A 42 -6.73 -5.58 -12.28
CA GLN A 42 -6.92 -6.88 -11.64
C GLN A 42 -5.73 -7.84 -11.82
N PRO A 43 -5.21 -8.09 -13.03
CA PRO A 43 -4.05 -8.98 -13.21
C PRO A 43 -2.80 -8.47 -12.52
N PHE A 44 -2.58 -7.16 -12.49
CA PHE A 44 -1.44 -6.54 -11.82
C PHE A 44 -1.49 -6.76 -10.31
N TYR A 45 -2.63 -6.53 -9.68
CA TYR A 45 -2.77 -6.71 -8.25
C TYR A 45 -2.81 -8.20 -7.85
N GLU A 46 -3.37 -9.06 -8.67
CA GLU A 46 -3.33 -10.52 -8.42
C GLU A 46 -1.90 -11.06 -8.54
N PHE A 47 -1.15 -10.60 -9.53
CA PHE A 47 0.28 -10.91 -9.62
C PHE A 47 1.05 -10.39 -8.40
N SER A 48 0.77 -9.17 -7.96
CA SER A 48 1.36 -8.61 -6.75
C SER A 48 1.02 -9.43 -5.50
N LEU A 49 -0.23 -9.90 -5.36
CA LEU A 49 -0.64 -10.74 -4.24
C LEU A 49 0.14 -12.07 -4.20
N LYS A 50 0.36 -12.69 -5.36
CA LYS A 50 1.20 -13.90 -5.46
C LYS A 50 2.66 -13.64 -5.08
N LEU A 51 3.18 -12.45 -5.34
CA LEU A 51 4.52 -12.08 -4.88
C LEU A 51 4.57 -11.96 -3.34
N TRP A 52 3.52 -11.40 -2.72
CA TRP A 52 3.41 -11.34 -1.27
C TRP A 52 3.40 -12.74 -0.63
N GLU A 53 2.69 -13.69 -1.21
CA GLU A 53 2.56 -15.06 -0.70
C GLU A 53 3.89 -15.81 -0.62
N ASN A 54 4.85 -15.47 -1.49
CA ASN A 54 6.16 -16.10 -1.53
C ASN A 54 7.28 -15.22 -0.94
N LEU A 55 6.97 -14.02 -0.47
CA LEU A 55 7.96 -12.99 -0.15
C LEU A 55 8.89 -13.41 0.98
N GLU A 56 8.36 -14.02 2.03
CA GLU A 56 9.16 -14.43 3.21
C GLU A 56 10.21 -15.48 2.84
N GLN A 57 9.84 -16.42 2.01
CA GLN A 57 10.77 -17.45 1.50
C GLN A 57 11.77 -16.85 0.52
N GLU A 58 11.31 -15.96 -0.35
CA GLU A 58 12.16 -15.32 -1.35
C GLU A 58 13.24 -14.42 -0.73
N LEU A 59 12.92 -13.71 0.34
CA LEU A 59 13.83 -12.80 1.04
C LEU A 59 14.55 -13.47 2.23
N ASN A 60 14.18 -14.68 2.60
CA ASN A 60 14.61 -15.29 3.86
C ASN A 60 14.46 -14.31 5.03
N TYR A 61 13.30 -13.64 5.08
CA TYR A 61 13.01 -12.59 6.03
C TYR A 61 11.52 -12.56 6.36
N ASN A 62 11.19 -12.58 7.65
CA ASN A 62 9.80 -12.57 8.09
C ASN A 62 9.18 -11.16 7.92
N SER A 63 8.43 -10.97 6.85
CA SER A 63 7.67 -9.76 6.56
C SER A 63 6.29 -9.73 7.20
N MET A 64 5.93 -10.77 7.96
CA MET A 64 4.66 -10.91 8.66
C MET A 64 3.46 -10.79 7.70
N VAL A 65 3.51 -11.47 6.58
CA VAL A 65 2.38 -11.59 5.65
C VAL A 65 1.27 -12.38 6.34
N SER A 66 0.11 -11.75 6.47
CA SER A 66 -1.02 -12.30 7.20
C SER A 66 -2.30 -12.23 6.37
N GLN A 67 -2.62 -13.32 5.69
CA GLN A 67 -3.80 -13.45 4.84
C GLN A 67 -5.02 -13.86 5.66
N ARG A 68 -5.58 -12.91 6.39
CA ARG A 68 -6.77 -13.09 7.23
C ARG A 68 -8.03 -12.53 6.59
N GLY A 69 -7.95 -12.20 5.31
CA GLY A 69 -9.02 -11.71 4.49
C GLY A 69 -9.24 -10.20 4.50
N VAL A 70 -9.90 -9.75 3.42
CA VAL A 70 -10.39 -8.38 3.28
C VAL A 70 -11.89 -8.43 3.02
N LEU A 71 -12.66 -7.80 3.89
CA LEU A 71 -14.12 -7.71 3.82
C LEU A 71 -14.55 -6.29 3.45
N ASN A 72 -15.26 -6.16 2.33
CA ASN A 72 -15.90 -4.93 1.93
C ASN A 72 -17.40 -5.01 2.25
N ILE A 73 -17.86 -4.27 3.25
CA ILE A 73 -19.25 -4.25 3.67
C ILE A 73 -20.07 -3.30 2.79
N PHE A 74 -21.27 -3.71 2.41
CA PHE A 74 -22.21 -2.86 1.71
C PHE A 74 -23.50 -2.62 2.53
N HIS A 75 -24.07 -1.42 2.32
CA HIS A 75 -25.17 -0.89 3.13
C HIS A 75 -26.42 -0.59 2.29
N SER A 76 -26.35 -0.67 0.98
CA SER A 76 -27.46 -0.44 0.05
C SER A 76 -27.48 -1.48 -1.07
N ASP A 77 -28.61 -1.57 -1.77
CA ASP A 77 -28.73 -2.49 -2.91
C ASP A 77 -27.84 -2.05 -4.08
N SER A 78 -27.70 -0.74 -4.30
CA SER A 78 -26.78 -0.21 -5.29
C SER A 78 -25.33 -0.60 -5.01
N GLN A 79 -24.90 -0.53 -3.74
CA GLN A 79 -23.57 -1.00 -3.35
C GLN A 79 -23.42 -2.51 -3.51
N ARG A 80 -24.47 -3.29 -3.16
CA ARG A 80 -24.48 -4.73 -3.41
C ARG A 80 -24.24 -5.04 -4.88
N ASP A 81 -24.98 -4.40 -5.78
CA ASP A 81 -24.86 -4.64 -7.20
C ASP A 81 -23.47 -4.26 -7.74
N ALA A 82 -22.88 -3.19 -7.24
CA ALA A 82 -21.49 -2.82 -7.53
C ALA A 82 -20.50 -3.89 -7.06
N PHE A 83 -20.69 -4.42 -5.86
CA PHE A 83 -19.80 -5.46 -5.31
C PHE A 83 -20.01 -6.83 -5.96
N VAL A 84 -21.23 -7.15 -6.44
CA VAL A 84 -21.46 -8.33 -7.28
C VAL A 84 -20.67 -8.23 -8.57
N ARG A 85 -20.74 -7.10 -9.27
CA ARG A 85 -19.93 -6.89 -10.49
C ARG A 85 -18.43 -7.00 -10.20
N ARG A 86 -17.97 -6.41 -9.10
CA ARG A 86 -16.56 -6.51 -8.69
C ARG A 86 -16.17 -7.95 -8.40
N GLY A 87 -16.96 -8.69 -7.63
CA GLY A 87 -16.70 -10.09 -7.31
C GLY A 87 -16.64 -10.97 -8.56
N ASN A 88 -17.55 -10.76 -9.51
CA ASN A 88 -17.53 -11.48 -10.78
C ASN A 88 -16.27 -11.15 -11.60
N ALA A 89 -15.88 -9.88 -11.67
CA ALA A 89 -14.63 -9.48 -12.35
C ALA A 89 -13.39 -10.11 -11.69
N MET A 90 -13.36 -10.18 -10.37
CA MET A 90 -12.31 -10.86 -9.62
C MET A 90 -12.22 -12.34 -9.99
N LEU A 91 -13.33 -13.07 -9.93
CA LEU A 91 -13.39 -14.50 -10.28
C LEU A 91 -12.97 -14.76 -11.72
N MET A 92 -13.43 -13.95 -12.67
CA MET A 92 -13.02 -14.04 -14.08
C MET A 92 -11.52 -13.81 -14.31
N SER A 93 -10.88 -13.05 -13.42
CA SER A 93 -9.43 -12.78 -13.47
C SER A 93 -8.60 -13.74 -12.61
N GLY A 94 -9.22 -14.77 -12.05
CA GLY A 94 -8.55 -15.78 -11.22
C GLY A 94 -8.28 -15.34 -9.77
N ALA A 95 -8.82 -14.22 -9.32
CA ALA A 95 -8.78 -13.82 -7.93
C ALA A 95 -9.92 -14.49 -7.14
N ASP A 96 -9.67 -14.76 -5.86
CA ASP A 96 -10.67 -15.31 -4.94
C ASP A 96 -11.68 -14.24 -4.52
N ALA A 97 -12.96 -14.58 -4.55
CA ALA A 97 -14.05 -13.69 -4.12
C ALA A 97 -15.26 -14.48 -3.65
N SER A 98 -15.92 -14.01 -2.62
CA SER A 98 -17.18 -14.55 -2.13
C SER A 98 -18.12 -13.44 -1.71
N LEU A 99 -19.35 -13.47 -2.20
CA LEU A 99 -20.41 -12.59 -1.71
C LEU A 99 -21.06 -13.21 -0.47
N LEU A 100 -21.00 -12.49 0.66
CA LEU A 100 -21.51 -12.95 1.94
C LEU A 100 -22.80 -12.21 2.31
N GLY A 101 -23.84 -12.96 2.63
CA GLY A 101 -25.05 -12.41 3.25
C GLY A 101 -24.87 -12.17 4.75
N VAL A 102 -25.82 -11.45 5.35
CA VAL A 102 -25.79 -11.00 6.76
C VAL A 102 -25.54 -12.14 7.74
N ASN A 103 -26.15 -13.31 7.55
CA ASN A 103 -25.98 -14.45 8.47
C ASN A 103 -24.55 -14.99 8.51
N LYS A 104 -23.83 -14.96 7.38
CA LYS A 104 -22.41 -15.32 7.32
C LYS A 104 -21.54 -14.23 7.94
N LEU A 105 -21.89 -12.96 7.72
CA LEU A 105 -21.17 -11.84 8.32
C LEU A 105 -21.26 -11.81 9.83
N LYS A 106 -22.44 -12.08 10.41
CA LYS A 106 -22.60 -12.19 11.87
C LYS A 106 -21.69 -13.22 12.52
N LYS A 107 -21.34 -14.28 11.78
CA LYS A 107 -20.38 -15.29 12.26
C LYS A 107 -18.92 -14.85 12.08
N LEU A 108 -18.62 -14.13 11.00
CA LEU A 108 -17.25 -13.68 10.67
C LEU A 108 -16.84 -12.48 11.52
N VAL A 109 -17.74 -11.54 11.72
CA VAL A 109 -17.49 -10.26 12.42
C VAL A 109 -18.59 -10.01 13.47
N PRO A 110 -18.68 -10.85 14.52
CA PRO A 110 -19.77 -10.81 15.50
C PRO A 110 -19.78 -9.55 16.37
N PHE A 111 -18.70 -8.80 16.39
CA PHE A 111 -18.55 -7.55 17.14
C PHE A 111 -19.19 -6.33 16.45
N LEU A 112 -19.63 -6.46 15.19
CA LEU A 112 -20.35 -5.39 14.51
C LEU A 112 -21.83 -5.36 14.94
N ASP A 113 -22.36 -4.13 15.09
CA ASP A 113 -23.78 -3.93 15.33
C ASP A 113 -24.59 -4.06 14.04
N PHE A 114 -25.37 -5.12 13.93
CA PHE A 114 -26.22 -5.41 12.79
C PHE A 114 -27.67 -4.88 12.97
N GLN A 115 -28.02 -4.38 14.14
CA GLN A 115 -29.39 -3.98 14.47
C GLN A 115 -29.57 -2.47 14.57
N ASN A 116 -28.66 -1.80 15.26
CA ASN A 116 -28.80 -0.38 15.60
C ASN A 116 -27.88 0.54 14.76
N SER A 117 -27.20 -0.01 13.75
CA SER A 117 -26.33 0.78 12.88
C SER A 117 -27.13 1.79 12.06
N ARG A 118 -26.69 3.05 12.03
CA ARG A 118 -27.24 4.10 11.16
C ARG A 118 -27.27 3.67 9.68
N PHE A 119 -26.29 2.88 9.27
CA PHE A 119 -26.20 2.31 7.94
C PHE A 119 -26.34 0.80 8.04
N PRO A 120 -27.51 0.23 7.71
CA PRO A 120 -27.76 -1.20 7.89
C PRO A 120 -26.78 -2.03 7.05
N ILE A 121 -26.22 -3.07 7.65
CA ILE A 121 -25.32 -4.00 6.95
C ILE A 121 -26.17 -4.99 6.17
N LYS A 122 -26.09 -4.95 4.84
CA LYS A 122 -26.83 -5.83 3.94
C LYS A 122 -26.02 -7.03 3.43
N GLY A 123 -24.70 -6.99 3.58
CA GLY A 123 -23.80 -8.06 3.15
C GLY A 123 -22.39 -7.55 2.97
N GLY A 124 -21.54 -8.35 2.31
CA GLY A 124 -20.17 -7.97 2.03
C GLY A 124 -19.52 -8.80 0.93
N LEU A 125 -18.51 -8.25 0.30
CA LEU A 125 -17.61 -8.94 -0.59
C LEU A 125 -16.35 -9.34 0.19
N TRP A 126 -16.06 -10.61 0.25
CA TRP A 126 -14.96 -11.19 0.99
C TRP A 126 -13.87 -11.71 0.05
N GLN A 127 -12.64 -11.32 0.29
CA GLN A 127 -11.45 -11.87 -0.34
C GLN A 127 -10.59 -12.59 0.71
N PRO A 128 -10.63 -13.92 0.79
CA PRO A 128 -9.87 -14.70 1.77
C PRO A 128 -8.36 -14.48 1.73
N ARG A 129 -7.77 -14.42 0.52
CA ARG A 129 -6.32 -14.24 0.31
C ARG A 129 -5.83 -12.82 0.55
N GLY A 130 -6.73 -11.85 0.70
CA GLY A 130 -6.35 -10.51 1.15
C GLY A 130 -5.92 -10.50 2.62
N GLY A 131 -5.28 -9.43 3.05
CA GLY A 131 -4.82 -9.35 4.43
C GLY A 131 -3.92 -8.15 4.71
N THR A 132 -2.94 -8.34 5.56
CA THR A 132 -1.97 -7.32 5.93
C THR A 132 -0.54 -7.84 5.84
N VAL A 133 0.41 -6.91 5.73
CA VAL A 133 1.84 -7.19 5.78
C VAL A 133 2.53 -6.11 6.60
N ARG A 134 3.60 -6.42 7.29
CA ARG A 134 4.29 -5.40 8.05
C ARG A 134 5.24 -4.59 7.15
N HIS A 135 4.89 -3.34 6.92
CA HIS A 135 5.55 -2.46 5.95
C HIS A 135 7.05 -2.22 6.24
N ASP A 136 7.42 -2.04 7.51
CA ASP A 136 8.81 -1.87 7.93
C ASP A 136 9.63 -3.15 7.68
N ALA A 137 9.09 -4.32 8.03
CA ALA A 137 9.72 -5.61 7.78
C ALA A 137 9.92 -5.87 6.28
N VAL A 138 8.96 -5.47 5.43
CA VAL A 138 9.09 -5.55 3.97
C VAL A 138 10.24 -4.68 3.46
N ALA A 139 10.31 -3.42 3.92
CA ALA A 139 11.38 -2.51 3.54
C ALA A 139 12.75 -3.05 3.92
N TRP A 140 12.88 -3.51 5.15
CA TRP A 140 14.12 -4.10 5.66
C TRP A 140 14.50 -5.41 4.97
N GLY A 141 13.53 -6.29 4.69
CA GLY A 141 13.77 -7.53 3.96
C GLY A 141 14.31 -7.29 2.55
N TYR A 142 13.68 -6.41 1.79
CA TYR A 142 14.17 -6.04 0.46
C TYR A 142 15.53 -5.35 0.50
N ALA A 143 15.75 -4.46 1.47
CA ALA A 143 17.02 -3.75 1.61
C ALA A 143 18.15 -4.71 1.94
N LYS A 144 17.96 -5.57 2.95
CA LYS A 144 18.94 -6.60 3.34
C LYS A 144 19.36 -7.47 2.16
N GLU A 145 18.38 -7.95 1.40
CA GLU A 145 18.66 -8.80 0.24
C GLU A 145 19.28 -8.04 -0.95
N ALA A 146 18.97 -6.75 -1.11
CA ALA A 146 19.61 -5.92 -2.11
C ALA A 146 21.08 -5.63 -1.75
N ASP A 147 21.32 -5.24 -0.51
CA ASP A 147 22.65 -4.95 0.04
C ASP A 147 23.57 -6.18 -0.05
N SER A 148 23.09 -7.36 0.36
CA SER A 148 23.86 -8.62 0.26
C SER A 148 24.25 -8.99 -1.17
N ARG A 149 23.63 -8.38 -2.18
CA ARG A 149 23.90 -8.54 -3.60
C ARG A 149 24.78 -7.42 -4.19
N GLY A 150 25.30 -6.54 -3.34
CA GLY A 150 26.18 -5.45 -3.74
C GLY A 150 25.45 -4.21 -4.24
N VAL A 151 24.18 -4.00 -3.86
CA VAL A 151 23.45 -2.75 -4.11
C VAL A 151 23.74 -1.78 -2.96
N ASP A 152 24.25 -0.59 -3.28
CA ASP A 152 24.49 0.46 -2.29
C ASP A 152 23.15 1.10 -1.84
N ILE A 153 22.91 1.17 -0.55
CA ILE A 153 21.76 1.88 0.03
C ILE A 153 22.25 3.09 0.80
N ILE A 154 21.94 4.28 0.30
CA ILE A 154 22.47 5.54 0.81
C ILE A 154 21.34 6.34 1.43
N GLU A 155 21.25 6.30 2.75
CA GLU A 155 20.26 7.04 3.54
C GLU A 155 20.72 8.48 3.83
N ASN A 156 19.77 9.33 4.25
CA ASN A 156 20.02 10.75 4.53
C ASN A 156 20.73 11.46 3.39
N CYS A 157 20.32 11.14 2.16
CA CYS A 157 20.91 11.61 0.93
C CYS A 157 19.80 12.07 -0.04
N GLU A 158 19.47 13.36 0.02
CA GLU A 158 18.40 13.92 -0.82
C GLU A 158 18.94 14.22 -2.23
N VAL A 159 18.20 13.80 -3.25
CA VAL A 159 18.46 14.24 -4.63
C VAL A 159 17.99 15.68 -4.78
N THR A 160 18.95 16.57 -4.99
CA THR A 160 18.70 18.01 -5.15
C THR A 160 18.45 18.39 -6.60
N ASN A 161 19.11 17.70 -7.55
CA ASN A 161 18.95 17.96 -8.97
C ASN A 161 19.34 16.73 -9.81
N PHE A 162 19.12 16.80 -11.12
CA PHE A 162 19.56 15.80 -12.10
C PHE A 162 20.64 16.38 -13.00
N LEU A 163 21.61 15.56 -13.36
CA LEU A 163 22.62 15.88 -14.36
C LEU A 163 22.06 15.57 -15.76
N VAL A 164 21.58 16.59 -16.45
CA VAL A 164 20.99 16.44 -17.79
C VAL A 164 21.82 17.21 -18.82
N LYS A 165 22.15 16.53 -19.92
CA LYS A 165 22.82 17.15 -21.08
C LYS A 165 22.29 16.55 -22.36
N ASN A 166 21.92 17.39 -23.33
CA ASN A 166 21.39 16.96 -24.64
C ASN A 166 20.20 15.96 -24.51
N GLY A 167 19.28 16.23 -23.57
CA GLY A 167 18.09 15.40 -23.31
C GLY A 167 18.38 14.05 -22.65
N ARG A 168 19.60 13.81 -22.19
CA ARG A 168 19.99 12.58 -21.49
C ARG A 168 20.38 12.85 -20.05
N CYS A 169 19.94 12.00 -19.15
CA CYS A 169 20.33 12.01 -17.74
C CYS A 169 21.64 11.22 -17.55
N TYR A 170 22.60 11.83 -16.84
CA TYR A 170 23.92 11.25 -16.53
C TYR A 170 24.10 10.95 -15.04
N GLY A 171 23.12 11.25 -14.23
CA GLY A 171 23.22 11.06 -12.79
C GLY A 171 22.40 12.09 -12.02
N VAL A 172 22.73 12.24 -10.77
CA VAL A 172 22.04 13.13 -9.84
C VAL A 172 23.02 13.92 -8.98
N GLU A 173 22.61 15.13 -8.60
CA GLU A 173 23.22 15.89 -7.51
C GLU A 173 22.48 15.56 -6.22
N THR A 174 23.22 15.37 -5.15
CA THR A 174 22.65 15.04 -3.85
C THR A 174 23.23 15.92 -2.75
N THR A 175 22.61 15.90 -1.58
CA THR A 175 23.15 16.57 -0.38
C THR A 175 24.48 15.98 0.09
N ARG A 176 24.90 14.85 -0.45
CA ARG A 176 26.17 14.17 -0.11
C ARG A 176 27.16 14.10 -1.27
N GLY A 177 26.91 14.85 -2.34
CA GLY A 177 27.76 14.90 -3.52
C GLY A 177 27.06 14.39 -4.78
N THR A 178 27.81 14.28 -5.85
CA THR A 178 27.31 13.92 -7.17
C THR A 178 27.46 12.43 -7.42
N ILE A 179 26.41 11.80 -7.93
CA ILE A 179 26.42 10.39 -8.34
C ILE A 179 26.20 10.34 -9.85
N GLN A 180 27.18 9.83 -10.57
CA GLN A 180 27.08 9.61 -12.02
C GLN A 180 26.43 8.26 -12.31
N SER A 181 25.52 8.23 -13.27
CA SER A 181 24.85 7.00 -13.68
C SER A 181 24.37 7.08 -15.12
N LYS A 182 24.40 5.97 -15.84
CA LYS A 182 23.85 5.87 -17.20
C LYS A 182 22.34 5.87 -17.24
N LYS A 183 21.69 5.51 -16.13
CA LYS A 183 20.21 5.43 -15.97
C LYS A 183 19.82 5.83 -14.57
N VAL A 184 18.77 6.60 -14.45
CA VAL A 184 18.19 7.00 -13.15
C VAL A 184 16.72 6.57 -13.14
N GLY A 185 16.35 5.78 -12.13
CA GLY A 185 14.96 5.43 -11.84
C GLY A 185 14.40 6.31 -10.73
N VAL A 186 13.29 6.96 -10.96
CA VAL A 186 12.60 7.80 -9.97
C VAL A 186 11.46 7.00 -9.35
N CYS A 187 11.63 6.58 -8.10
CA CYS A 187 10.69 5.72 -7.36
C CYS A 187 10.27 6.40 -6.05
N VAL A 188 9.75 7.62 -6.13
CA VAL A 188 9.49 8.50 -4.98
C VAL A 188 7.99 8.70 -4.70
N ALA A 189 7.15 7.82 -5.19
CA ALA A 189 5.70 7.77 -4.95
C ALA A 189 5.03 9.16 -5.07
N GLY A 190 4.41 9.66 -4.02
CA GLY A 190 3.72 10.95 -4.00
C GLY A 190 4.61 12.16 -4.30
N SER A 191 5.93 12.05 -4.21
CA SER A 191 6.85 13.12 -4.57
C SER A 191 7.26 13.13 -6.05
N SER A 192 6.72 12.25 -6.89
CA SER A 192 7.15 12.09 -8.29
C SER A 192 7.04 13.36 -9.10
N SER A 193 5.92 14.08 -9.06
CA SER A 193 5.74 15.34 -9.80
C SER A 193 6.70 16.43 -9.31
N LYS A 194 6.93 16.51 -8.00
CA LYS A 194 7.89 17.46 -7.42
C LYS A 194 9.32 17.19 -7.87
N VAL A 195 9.71 15.92 -7.91
CA VAL A 195 11.08 15.52 -8.30
C VAL A 195 11.28 15.67 -9.79
N MET A 196 10.32 15.27 -10.63
CA MET A 196 10.41 15.39 -12.09
C MET A 196 10.32 16.85 -12.56
N GLY A 197 9.60 17.70 -11.81
CA GLY A 197 9.57 19.15 -12.05
C GLY A 197 10.94 19.83 -12.01
N LYS A 198 11.95 19.26 -11.32
CA LYS A 198 13.33 19.77 -11.28
C LYS A 198 14.01 19.78 -12.66
N ILE A 199 13.54 18.94 -13.58
CA ILE A 199 14.04 18.89 -14.97
C ILE A 199 12.97 19.30 -15.98
N GLY A 200 11.94 20.03 -15.54
CA GLY A 200 10.88 20.55 -16.41
C GLY A 200 9.89 19.50 -16.93
N ILE A 201 9.86 18.30 -16.37
CA ILE A 201 8.89 17.27 -16.74
C ILE A 201 7.66 17.38 -15.83
N SER A 202 6.50 17.70 -16.45
CA SER A 202 5.19 17.66 -15.78
C SER A 202 4.60 16.27 -15.88
N LEU A 203 4.24 15.69 -14.75
CA LEU A 203 3.53 14.41 -14.66
C LEU A 203 2.06 14.65 -14.33
N PRO A 204 1.12 13.87 -14.90
CA PRO A 204 -0.29 13.93 -14.54
C PRO A 204 -0.56 13.20 -13.20
N ILE A 205 0.19 13.59 -12.17
CA ILE A 205 0.14 12.99 -10.83
C ILE A 205 0.00 14.11 -9.81
N GLU A 206 -1.04 14.01 -8.99
CA GLU A 206 -1.28 14.88 -7.84
C GLU A 206 -1.19 14.07 -6.56
N SER A 207 -0.73 14.71 -5.48
CA SER A 207 -0.63 14.08 -4.17
C SER A 207 -1.70 14.63 -3.25
N HIS A 208 -2.49 13.74 -2.68
CA HIS A 208 -3.49 14.03 -1.67
C HIS A 208 -3.06 13.47 -0.32
N VAL A 209 -3.35 14.23 0.73
CA VAL A 209 -3.09 13.79 2.10
C VAL A 209 -4.19 12.80 2.51
N LEU A 210 -3.75 11.71 3.10
CA LEU A 210 -4.61 10.71 3.73
C LEU A 210 -4.13 10.53 5.16
N GLN A 211 -5.06 10.44 6.09
CA GLN A 211 -4.75 10.20 7.50
C GLN A 211 -5.10 8.77 7.90
N ALA A 212 -4.23 8.20 8.72
CA ALA A 212 -4.48 6.93 9.37
C ALA A 212 -4.16 7.07 10.86
N PHE A 213 -4.87 6.33 11.65
CA PHE A 213 -4.78 6.33 13.11
C PHE A 213 -4.45 4.94 13.60
N VAL A 214 -3.82 4.88 14.76
CA VAL A 214 -3.58 3.63 15.47
C VAL A 214 -3.96 3.80 16.93
N SER A 215 -4.74 2.86 17.46
CA SER A 215 -5.11 2.84 18.86
C SER A 215 -4.00 2.23 19.74
N GLU A 216 -4.17 2.30 21.03
CA GLU A 216 -3.47 1.43 21.96
C GLU A 216 -3.73 -0.04 21.64
N GLY A 217 -2.86 -0.92 22.16
CA GLY A 217 -2.97 -2.36 21.94
C GLY A 217 -4.19 -2.96 22.65
N LEU A 218 -4.99 -3.70 21.91
CA LEU A 218 -6.16 -4.44 22.40
C LEU A 218 -5.93 -5.95 22.24
N LYS A 219 -6.71 -6.74 22.94
CA LYS A 219 -6.81 -8.18 22.66
C LYS A 219 -7.25 -8.40 21.21
N PRO A 220 -6.92 -9.54 20.58
CA PRO A 220 -7.37 -9.85 19.24
C PRO A 220 -8.88 -9.74 19.12
N LEU A 221 -9.34 -8.83 18.26
CA LEU A 221 -10.77 -8.54 18.04
C LEU A 221 -11.11 -8.63 16.55
N ILE A 222 -10.33 -8.00 15.67
CA ILE A 222 -10.61 -7.93 14.25
C ILE A 222 -9.81 -8.99 13.51
N PRO A 223 -10.46 -10.01 12.93
CA PRO A 223 -9.75 -11.14 12.31
C PRO A 223 -9.03 -10.76 11.00
N GLY A 224 -9.52 -9.78 10.24
CA GLY A 224 -8.98 -9.36 8.96
C GLY A 224 -9.09 -7.86 8.77
N VAL A 225 -9.17 -7.43 7.53
CA VAL A 225 -9.41 -6.03 7.16
C VAL A 225 -10.90 -5.85 6.87
N ILE A 226 -11.51 -4.82 7.41
CA ILE A 226 -12.92 -4.48 7.16
C ILE A 226 -12.95 -3.08 6.54
N THR A 227 -13.69 -2.93 5.43
CA THR A 227 -13.95 -1.64 4.80
C THR A 227 -15.47 -1.40 4.75
N PHE A 228 -15.87 -0.16 4.95
CA PHE A 228 -17.26 0.26 5.01
C PHE A 228 -17.60 1.11 3.79
N GLY A 229 -18.53 0.66 2.98
CA GLY A 229 -18.89 1.36 1.74
C GLY A 229 -19.62 2.69 1.97
N ALA A 230 -20.24 2.88 3.14
CA ALA A 230 -21.00 4.10 3.44
C ALA A 230 -20.14 5.32 3.80
N GLY A 231 -18.92 5.10 4.32
CA GLY A 231 -18.09 6.20 4.83
C GLY A 231 -16.64 6.15 4.37
N HIS A 232 -16.32 5.40 3.32
CA HIS A 232 -14.92 5.19 2.87
C HIS A 232 -13.92 4.86 3.98
N PHE A 233 -14.44 4.25 5.04
CA PHE A 233 -13.71 3.90 6.26
C PHE A 233 -13.19 2.48 6.19
N TYR A 234 -12.01 2.27 6.75
CA TYR A 234 -11.44 0.93 6.94
C TYR A 234 -10.89 0.76 8.34
N VAL A 235 -10.86 -0.48 8.81
CA VAL A 235 -10.22 -0.87 10.05
C VAL A 235 -9.56 -2.24 9.92
N SER A 236 -8.42 -2.39 10.54
CA SER A 236 -7.72 -3.66 10.74
C SER A 236 -7.07 -3.68 12.12
N GLN A 237 -6.55 -4.83 12.53
CA GLN A 237 -5.79 -4.92 13.77
C GLN A 237 -4.37 -5.36 13.48
N SER A 238 -3.41 -4.58 13.97
CA SER A 238 -1.99 -4.85 13.81
C SER A 238 -1.52 -6.03 14.67
N ASN A 239 -0.36 -6.59 14.36
CA ASN A 239 0.25 -7.66 15.15
C ASN A 239 0.60 -7.24 16.59
N LYS A 240 0.70 -5.93 16.87
CA LYS A 240 0.89 -5.37 18.21
C LYS A 240 -0.43 -5.14 18.96
N GLY A 241 -1.57 -5.50 18.35
CA GLY A 241 -2.91 -5.36 18.94
C GLY A 241 -3.58 -4.02 18.68
N GLY A 242 -2.89 -2.99 18.23
CA GLY A 242 -3.51 -1.69 17.93
C GLY A 242 -4.44 -1.78 16.73
N LEU A 243 -5.62 -1.13 16.82
CA LEU A 243 -6.50 -0.94 15.68
C LEU A 243 -5.89 0.10 14.75
N VAL A 244 -5.74 -0.25 13.48
CA VAL A 244 -5.30 0.65 12.42
C VAL A 244 -6.52 1.02 11.60
N PHE A 245 -6.86 2.29 11.57
CA PHE A 245 -8.05 2.76 10.89
C PHE A 245 -7.81 4.08 10.19
N GLY A 246 -8.66 4.42 9.26
CA GLY A 246 -8.65 5.65 8.50
C GLY A 246 -9.72 5.63 7.44
N GLY A 247 -9.80 6.68 6.69
CA GLY A 247 -10.79 6.82 5.63
C GLY A 247 -10.53 8.12 4.91
N ASP A 248 -11.39 8.48 4.06
CA ASP A 248 -11.47 9.67 3.25
C ASP A 248 -10.16 10.47 2.97
N ILE A 249 -10.24 11.43 2.11
CA ILE A 249 -9.14 12.33 1.76
C ILE A 249 -9.42 13.72 2.31
N ASP A 250 -8.38 14.46 2.66
CA ASP A 250 -8.51 15.83 3.17
C ASP A 250 -9.05 16.85 2.14
N GLY A 251 -9.31 16.42 0.92
CA GLY A 251 -9.91 17.23 -0.13
C GLY A 251 -8.99 18.29 -0.75
N TYR A 252 -7.71 18.30 -0.42
CA TYR A 252 -6.72 19.19 -1.02
C TYR A 252 -5.40 18.49 -1.35
N ASN A 253 -4.70 19.02 -2.34
CA ASN A 253 -3.38 18.53 -2.72
C ASN A 253 -2.32 19.06 -1.77
N SER A 254 -1.51 18.18 -1.22
CA SER A 254 -0.47 18.56 -0.28
C SER A 254 0.68 17.55 -0.23
N TYR A 255 1.85 18.05 0.12
CA TYR A 255 3.01 17.25 0.51
C TYR A 255 3.23 17.27 2.04
N ALA A 256 2.23 17.64 2.81
CA ALA A 256 2.28 17.64 4.26
C ALA A 256 2.56 16.24 4.81
N GLN A 257 3.30 16.19 5.91
CA GLN A 257 3.68 14.95 6.57
C GLN A 257 3.11 14.84 7.99
N ARG A 258 2.25 15.76 8.36
CA ARG A 258 1.56 15.82 9.66
C ARG A 258 0.05 15.74 9.44
N GLY A 259 -0.64 15.16 10.40
CA GLY A 259 -2.09 15.07 10.41
C GLY A 259 -2.79 16.44 10.43
N ASN A 260 -4.04 16.42 10.02
CA ASN A 260 -4.94 17.57 10.07
C ASN A 260 -6.01 17.33 11.13
N LEU A 261 -6.12 18.21 12.11
CA LEU A 261 -7.07 18.07 13.23
C LEU A 261 -8.53 17.91 12.80
N PRO A 262 -9.05 18.68 11.80
CA PRO A 262 -10.45 18.52 11.37
C PRO A 262 -10.85 17.14 10.85
N VAL A 263 -9.90 16.28 10.52
CA VAL A 263 -10.19 14.89 10.10
C VAL A 263 -10.38 13.97 11.31
N ILE A 264 -10.01 14.42 12.50
CA ILE A 264 -10.13 13.64 13.74
C ILE A 264 -11.53 13.75 14.34
N GLU A 265 -12.24 14.86 14.11
CA GLU A 265 -13.58 15.17 14.59
C GLU A 265 -14.67 14.55 13.69
#